data_667a641a168efb7705f7f75acb90b514
#
_entry.id   667a641a168efb7705f7f75acb90b514
#
_cell.length_a   1.000
_cell.length_b   1.000
_cell.length_c   1.000
_cell.angle_alpha   90.00
_cell.angle_beta   90.00
_cell.angle_gamma   90.00
#
_symmetry.space_group_name_H-M   'P 1'
#
loop_
_entity.id
_entity.type
_entity.pdbx_description
1 polymer ?
#
loop_
_entity_poly.entity_id
_entity_poly.type
_entity_poly.pdbx_seq_one_letter_code
_entity_poly.pdbx_strand_id
1 'polypeptide(L)'
;ASVWEVSVADFSSSESSGVSKSNRGKFLAFTEEGTTVNGIQGGTPTCVDYLKKLGVKYVQIMPFCDFGSVDESKDIMSQYNWGYDPVNYNCPVGSYSTTPYDGNVRIKECKQMIQALHNAGIGVIMDVVYNHTYSTDSVFQNTVPNYYYRMNEDGTFSNGSGCGNDTASEHKMFRKYMIDSVTYWAKEYHIDGFRFDLMGVHDIE
;
A
#
# COMPACT_ATOMS: atom_id res chain seq x y z
N ALA A 1 1.38 8.27 20.97
CA ALA A 1 1.85 7.24 20.02
C ALA A 1 2.70 7.92 18.95
N SER A 2 3.74 7.25 18.48
CA SER A 2 4.58 7.70 17.35
C SER A 2 4.24 6.87 16.13
N VAL A 3 4.16 7.53 14.98
CA VAL A 3 3.92 6.91 13.67
C VAL A 3 5.09 7.26 12.76
N TRP A 4 5.60 6.29 12.02
CA TRP A 4 6.61 6.45 10.99
C TRP A 4 5.99 6.10 9.64
N GLU A 5 5.96 7.05 8.71
CA GLU A 5 5.50 6.80 7.34
C GLU A 5 6.63 6.28 6.47
N VAL A 6 6.33 5.28 5.63
CA VAL A 6 7.33 4.65 4.77
C VAL A 6 6.71 4.04 3.50
N SER A 7 7.44 4.14 2.37
CA SER A 7 7.18 3.32 1.18
C SER A 7 7.91 1.98 1.30
N VAL A 8 7.28 0.90 0.83
CA VAL A 8 7.91 -0.43 0.79
C VAL A 8 9.21 -0.40 -0.03
N ALA A 9 9.19 0.28 -1.19
CA ALA A 9 10.37 0.40 -2.04
C ALA A 9 11.49 1.20 -1.34
N ASP A 10 11.17 2.41 -0.87
CA ASP A 10 12.18 3.33 -0.33
C ASP A 10 12.81 2.83 0.97
N PHE A 11 12.09 1.99 1.74
CA PHE A 11 12.56 1.47 3.02
C PHE A 11 13.92 0.77 2.96
N SER A 12 14.20 0.09 1.84
CA SER A 12 15.40 -0.75 1.71
C SER A 12 16.11 -0.60 0.38
N SER A 13 15.70 0.33 -0.48
CA SER A 13 16.17 0.48 -1.85
C SER A 13 17.69 0.70 -1.97
N SER A 14 18.25 1.47 -1.04
CA SER A 14 19.68 1.77 -1.05
C SER A 14 20.54 0.50 -0.85
N GLU A 15 21.63 0.41 -1.60
CA GLU A 15 22.65 -0.65 -1.36
C GLU A 15 23.22 -0.58 0.05
N SER A 16 23.29 0.62 0.61
CA SER A 16 23.74 0.84 1.98
C SER A 16 22.77 0.37 3.05
N SER A 17 21.52 -0.04 2.69
CA SER A 17 20.56 -0.56 3.67
C SER A 17 21.01 -1.82 4.38
N GLY A 18 21.97 -2.57 3.81
CA GLY A 18 22.40 -3.85 4.33
C GLY A 18 21.43 -5.00 4.04
N VAL A 19 20.29 -4.73 3.42
CA VAL A 19 19.31 -5.75 2.99
C VAL A 19 19.86 -6.52 1.80
N SER A 20 19.57 -7.81 1.75
CA SER A 20 19.99 -8.67 0.64
C SER A 20 19.43 -8.16 -0.70
N LYS A 21 20.22 -8.26 -1.75
CA LYS A 21 19.88 -7.70 -3.08
C LYS A 21 18.53 -8.18 -3.60
N SER A 22 18.17 -9.45 -3.33
CA SER A 22 16.88 -10.03 -3.78
C SER A 22 15.66 -9.43 -3.09
N ASN A 23 15.83 -8.87 -1.89
CA ASN A 23 14.74 -8.37 -1.06
C ASN A 23 14.65 -6.83 -1.01
N ARG A 24 15.64 -6.13 -1.55
CA ARG A 24 15.63 -4.65 -1.58
C ARG A 24 14.40 -4.14 -2.31
N GLY A 25 13.72 -3.16 -1.71
CA GLY A 25 12.50 -2.55 -2.25
C GLY A 25 11.27 -3.46 -2.23
N LYS A 26 11.32 -4.60 -1.52
CA LYS A 26 10.25 -5.61 -1.51
C LYS A 26 9.70 -5.87 -0.10
N PHE A 27 8.55 -6.53 -0.02
CA PHE A 27 7.94 -6.93 1.25
C PHE A 27 8.91 -7.69 2.16
N LEU A 28 9.73 -8.58 1.61
CA LEU A 28 10.66 -9.40 2.37
C LEU A 28 11.82 -8.61 3.00
N ALA A 29 12.08 -7.38 2.59
CA ALA A 29 13.06 -6.53 3.26
C ALA A 29 12.73 -6.29 4.74
N PHE A 30 11.45 -6.29 5.09
CA PHE A 30 10.97 -6.12 6.46
C PHE A 30 11.20 -7.37 7.33
N THR A 31 11.52 -8.49 6.74
CA THR A 31 11.78 -9.76 7.46
C THR A 31 13.26 -9.97 7.79
N GLU A 32 14.16 -9.14 7.24
CA GLU A 32 15.58 -9.26 7.50
C GLU A 32 15.96 -8.59 8.84
N GLU A 33 16.63 -9.34 9.69
CA GLU A 33 17.12 -8.88 10.98
C GLU A 33 18.63 -8.63 10.96
N GLY A 34 19.11 -7.77 11.87
CA GLY A 34 20.54 -7.47 11.99
C GLY A 34 21.09 -6.61 10.85
N THR A 35 20.24 -6.00 10.04
CA THR A 35 20.68 -5.12 8.96
C THR A 35 21.34 -3.85 9.49
N THR A 36 22.43 -3.46 8.87
CA THR A 36 23.23 -2.28 9.28
C THR A 36 23.68 -1.50 8.05
N VAL A 37 24.01 -0.23 8.24
CA VAL A 37 24.57 0.59 7.15
C VAL A 37 25.76 -0.10 6.53
N ASN A 38 25.73 -0.34 5.22
CA ASN A 38 26.71 -1.06 4.43
C ASN A 38 26.99 -2.50 4.91
N GLY A 39 26.10 -3.11 5.68
CA GLY A 39 26.30 -4.45 6.23
C GLY A 39 27.45 -4.57 7.23
N ILE A 40 27.90 -3.46 7.83
CA ILE A 40 29.02 -3.46 8.76
C ILE A 40 28.60 -4.11 10.08
N GLN A 41 29.31 -5.16 10.49
CA GLN A 41 29.03 -5.85 11.75
C GLN A 41 29.15 -4.87 12.94
N GLY A 42 28.10 -4.79 13.77
CA GLY A 42 28.04 -3.84 14.89
C GLY A 42 27.84 -2.37 14.48
N GLY A 43 27.58 -2.11 13.20
CA GLY A 43 27.30 -0.79 12.68
C GLY A 43 25.94 -0.23 13.07
N THR A 44 25.59 0.92 12.50
CA THR A 44 24.28 1.56 12.73
C THR A 44 23.17 0.70 12.14
N PRO A 45 22.15 0.30 12.92
CA PRO A 45 21.06 -0.50 12.43
C PRO A 45 20.24 0.23 11.37
N THR A 46 19.71 -0.53 10.42
CA THR A 46 18.83 -0.07 9.35
C THR A 46 17.48 -0.78 9.42
N CYS A 47 16.55 -0.41 8.56
CA CYS A 47 15.26 -1.06 8.36
C CYS A 47 14.52 -1.33 9.69
N VAL A 48 14.01 -2.52 9.93
CA VAL A 48 13.19 -2.83 11.12
C VAL A 48 13.99 -2.63 12.42
N ASP A 49 15.26 -2.97 12.45
CA ASP A 49 16.08 -2.76 13.65
C ASP A 49 16.33 -1.28 13.96
N TYR A 50 16.36 -0.42 12.94
CA TYR A 50 16.36 1.03 13.16
C TYR A 50 15.04 1.51 13.78
N LEU A 51 13.89 1.02 13.28
CA LEU A 51 12.58 1.37 13.83
C LEU A 51 12.43 0.91 15.29
N LYS A 52 12.94 -0.27 15.62
CA LYS A 52 12.99 -0.77 17.02
C LYS A 52 13.82 0.15 17.90
N LYS A 53 15.02 0.55 17.43
CA LYS A 53 15.91 1.47 18.14
C LYS A 53 15.28 2.86 18.32
N LEU A 54 14.55 3.34 17.33
CA LEU A 54 13.85 4.61 17.38
C LEU A 54 12.65 4.58 18.34
N GLY A 55 12.09 3.38 18.62
CA GLY A 55 10.98 3.18 19.54
C GLY A 55 9.63 3.62 18.98
N VAL A 56 9.46 3.62 17.66
CA VAL A 56 8.16 3.91 17.02
C VAL A 56 7.13 2.84 17.38
N LYS A 57 5.88 3.23 17.48
CA LYS A 57 4.78 2.32 17.84
C LYS A 57 4.02 1.82 16.64
N TYR A 58 3.95 2.61 15.58
CA TYR A 58 3.24 2.26 14.36
C TYR A 58 4.08 2.67 13.14
N VAL A 59 4.01 1.83 12.12
CA VAL A 59 4.48 2.17 10.78
C VAL A 59 3.26 2.37 9.90
N GLN A 60 3.14 3.54 9.29
CA GLN A 60 2.18 3.81 8.23
C GLN A 60 2.84 3.50 6.92
N ILE A 61 2.37 2.44 6.26
CA ILE A 61 2.92 2.02 4.97
C ILE A 61 2.11 2.68 3.86
N MET A 62 2.80 3.43 2.99
CA MET A 62 2.23 4.03 1.78
C MET A 62 1.54 2.95 0.94
N PRO A 63 0.60 3.29 0.04
CA PRO A 63 -0.25 2.32 -0.61
C PRO A 63 0.50 1.12 -1.19
N PHE A 64 0.08 -0.07 -0.82
CA PHE A 64 0.65 -1.35 -1.28
C PHE A 64 -0.39 -2.35 -1.79
N CYS A 65 -1.66 -1.93 -1.91
CA CYS A 65 -2.59 -2.62 -2.80
C CYS A 65 -2.21 -2.36 -4.25
N ASP A 66 -2.71 -3.18 -5.15
CA ASP A 66 -2.35 -3.16 -6.56
C ASP A 66 -2.64 -1.79 -7.20
N PHE A 67 -1.61 -1.17 -7.74
CA PHE A 67 -1.64 0.15 -8.36
C PHE A 67 -1.15 0.10 -9.81
N GLY A 68 -1.58 1.09 -10.61
CA GLY A 68 -1.20 1.25 -12.01
C GLY A 68 0.19 1.89 -12.19
N SER A 69 0.46 2.39 -13.38
CA SER A 69 1.67 3.14 -13.74
C SER A 69 3.00 2.40 -13.48
N VAL A 70 2.97 1.10 -13.27
CA VAL A 70 4.15 0.24 -13.13
C VAL A 70 4.03 -0.96 -14.05
N ASP A 71 5.17 -1.36 -14.62
CA ASP A 71 5.32 -2.60 -15.35
C ASP A 71 5.90 -3.65 -14.41
N GLU A 72 5.06 -4.54 -13.91
CA GLU A 72 5.47 -5.58 -12.94
C GLU A 72 6.50 -6.57 -13.50
N SER A 73 6.75 -6.58 -14.81
CA SER A 73 7.83 -7.36 -15.43
C SER A 73 9.23 -6.77 -15.19
N LYS A 74 9.27 -5.51 -14.76
CA LYS A 74 10.50 -4.76 -14.50
C LYS A 74 10.79 -4.61 -13.03
N ASP A 75 12.03 -4.31 -12.71
CA ASP A 75 12.42 -4.02 -11.34
C ASP A 75 11.70 -2.74 -10.85
N ILE A 76 11.03 -2.83 -9.71
CA ILE A 76 10.36 -1.69 -9.05
C ILE A 76 11.34 -0.55 -8.79
N MET A 77 12.61 -0.85 -8.55
CA MET A 77 13.63 0.15 -8.32
C MET A 77 13.92 1.04 -9.53
N SER A 78 13.51 0.61 -10.72
CA SER A 78 13.58 1.42 -11.95
C SER A 78 12.33 2.25 -12.22
N GLN A 79 11.30 2.13 -11.39
CA GLN A 79 9.98 2.71 -11.58
C GLN A 79 9.51 3.37 -10.29
N TYR A 80 9.64 4.68 -10.20
CA TYR A 80 9.22 5.41 -9.01
C TYR A 80 7.70 5.59 -8.99
N ASN A 81 7.04 5.02 -7.97
CA ASN A 81 5.60 5.16 -7.76
C ASN A 81 5.29 5.09 -6.26
N TRP A 82 4.47 6.01 -5.78
CA TRP A 82 4.01 6.06 -4.39
C TRP A 82 2.79 5.18 -4.12
N GLY A 83 2.13 4.65 -5.18
CA GLY A 83 0.98 3.77 -5.07
C GLY A 83 -0.38 4.46 -4.99
N TYR A 84 -0.44 5.79 -5.22
CA TYR A 84 -1.70 6.55 -5.18
C TYR A 84 -2.50 6.51 -6.49
N ASP A 85 -2.34 5.46 -7.26
CA ASP A 85 -3.07 5.19 -8.50
C ASP A 85 -3.68 3.77 -8.49
N PRO A 86 -4.68 3.52 -7.60
CA PRO A 86 -5.19 2.19 -7.32
C PRO A 86 -5.93 1.56 -8.49
N VAL A 87 -5.66 0.28 -8.74
CA VAL A 87 -6.34 -0.56 -9.74
C VAL A 87 -7.19 -1.61 -9.05
N ASN A 88 -6.59 -2.42 -8.17
CA ASN A 88 -7.27 -3.47 -7.42
C ASN A 88 -7.05 -3.30 -5.92
N TYR A 89 -8.10 -2.90 -5.19
CA TYR A 89 -8.01 -2.53 -3.77
C TYR A 89 -7.75 -3.70 -2.82
N ASN A 90 -8.09 -4.92 -3.20
CA ASN A 90 -8.11 -6.08 -2.31
C ASN A 90 -7.01 -7.11 -2.60
N CYS A 91 -5.94 -6.70 -3.29
CA CYS A 91 -4.76 -7.54 -3.47
C CYS A 91 -3.47 -6.72 -3.32
N PRO A 92 -2.39 -7.32 -2.79
CA PRO A 92 -1.09 -6.68 -2.74
C PRO A 92 -0.52 -6.46 -4.15
N VAL A 93 0.19 -5.34 -4.34
CA VAL A 93 0.88 -5.06 -5.60
C VAL A 93 2.00 -6.09 -5.86
N GLY A 94 2.10 -6.55 -7.08
CA GLY A 94 3.07 -7.56 -7.48
C GLY A 94 4.52 -7.06 -7.46
N SER A 95 4.74 -5.80 -7.76
CA SER A 95 6.07 -5.19 -7.82
C SER A 95 6.86 -5.28 -6.52
N TYR A 96 6.18 -5.35 -5.37
CA TYR A 96 6.81 -5.52 -4.06
C TYR A 96 7.04 -6.98 -3.66
N SER A 97 6.58 -7.95 -4.46
CA SER A 97 6.86 -9.37 -4.24
C SER A 97 8.07 -9.85 -5.04
N THR A 98 8.63 -10.99 -4.63
CA THR A 98 9.75 -11.61 -5.37
C THR A 98 9.29 -12.28 -6.66
N THR A 99 8.00 -12.60 -6.77
CA THR A 99 7.39 -13.23 -7.95
C THR A 99 6.07 -12.51 -8.28
N PRO A 100 6.11 -11.42 -9.08
CA PRO A 100 4.95 -10.56 -9.33
C PRO A 100 3.71 -11.28 -9.88
N TYR A 101 3.91 -12.31 -10.70
CA TYR A 101 2.82 -13.01 -11.40
C TYR A 101 2.19 -14.16 -10.60
N ASP A 102 2.72 -14.47 -9.40
CA ASP A 102 2.13 -15.47 -8.52
C ASP A 102 1.37 -14.78 -7.37
N GLY A 103 0.04 -14.82 -7.44
CA GLY A 103 -0.82 -14.23 -6.43
C GLY A 103 -0.60 -14.80 -5.03
N ASN A 104 -0.25 -16.09 -4.91
CA ASN A 104 0.05 -16.69 -3.61
C ASN A 104 1.33 -16.13 -3.00
N VAL A 105 2.35 -15.85 -3.84
CA VAL A 105 3.60 -15.24 -3.38
C VAL A 105 3.35 -13.80 -2.91
N ARG A 106 2.61 -12.99 -3.68
CA ARG A 106 2.22 -11.62 -3.26
C ARG A 106 1.58 -11.61 -1.87
N ILE A 107 0.55 -12.46 -1.68
CA ILE A 107 -0.20 -12.57 -0.43
C ILE A 107 0.71 -13.01 0.71
N LYS A 108 1.49 -14.07 0.49
CA LYS A 108 2.38 -14.62 1.51
C LYS A 108 3.42 -13.60 1.97
N GLU A 109 4.12 -12.97 1.03
CA GLU A 109 5.19 -12.03 1.36
C GLU A 109 4.67 -10.74 2.01
N CYS A 110 3.50 -10.23 1.58
CA CYS A 110 2.83 -9.14 2.25
C CYS A 110 2.48 -9.49 3.71
N LYS A 111 1.93 -10.69 3.96
CA LYS A 111 1.64 -11.17 5.32
C LYS A 111 2.92 -11.36 6.14
N GLN A 112 4.02 -11.78 5.53
CA GLN A 112 5.32 -11.92 6.22
C GLN A 112 5.88 -10.55 6.64
N MET A 113 5.75 -9.52 5.81
CA MET A 113 6.10 -8.14 6.16
C MET A 113 5.35 -7.68 7.42
N ILE A 114 4.03 -7.82 7.42
CA ILE A 114 3.18 -7.41 8.54
C ILE A 114 3.53 -8.21 9.81
N GLN A 115 3.71 -9.52 9.68
CA GLN A 115 4.10 -10.38 10.79
C GLN A 115 5.47 -9.98 11.38
N ALA A 116 6.43 -9.61 10.54
CA ALA A 116 7.75 -9.17 11.00
C ALA A 116 7.67 -7.87 11.82
N LEU A 117 6.84 -6.92 11.38
CA LEU A 117 6.58 -5.68 12.14
C LEU A 117 5.90 -5.98 13.46
N HIS A 118 4.89 -6.85 13.49
CA HIS A 118 4.22 -7.28 14.73
C HIS A 118 5.19 -7.99 15.69
N ASN A 119 6.06 -8.87 15.18
CA ASN A 119 7.10 -9.51 15.98
C ASN A 119 8.09 -8.50 16.59
N ALA A 120 8.31 -7.38 15.92
CA ALA A 120 9.09 -6.26 16.42
C ALA A 120 8.34 -5.35 17.41
N GLY A 121 7.07 -5.66 17.72
CA GLY A 121 6.21 -4.85 18.59
C GLY A 121 5.72 -3.55 17.95
N ILE A 122 5.65 -3.51 16.62
CA ILE A 122 5.26 -2.35 15.81
C ILE A 122 3.94 -2.65 15.11
N GLY A 123 2.91 -1.83 15.33
CA GLY A 123 1.64 -1.93 14.63
C GLY A 123 1.73 -1.38 13.20
N VAL A 124 0.85 -1.85 12.34
CA VAL A 124 0.82 -1.50 10.91
C VAL A 124 -0.43 -0.70 10.56
N ILE A 125 -0.22 0.49 10.03
CA ILE A 125 -1.28 1.33 9.45
C ILE A 125 -1.15 1.26 7.93
N MET A 126 -2.23 0.89 7.27
CA MET A 126 -2.29 0.82 5.80
C MET A 126 -2.84 2.14 5.24
N ASP A 127 -2.11 2.72 4.31
CA ASP A 127 -2.60 3.86 3.52
C ASP A 127 -3.51 3.35 2.41
N VAL A 128 -4.78 3.82 2.40
CA VAL A 128 -5.82 3.38 1.47
C VAL A 128 -6.35 4.55 0.65
N VAL A 129 -6.57 4.29 -0.64
CA VAL A 129 -6.89 5.31 -1.65
C VAL A 129 -8.23 4.99 -2.29
N TYR A 130 -9.32 5.12 -1.52
CA TYR A 130 -10.67 4.85 -2.05
C TYR A 130 -11.29 6.04 -2.80
N ASN A 131 -10.68 7.21 -2.77
CA ASN A 131 -11.23 8.46 -3.30
C ASN A 131 -11.29 8.50 -4.83
N HIS A 132 -10.46 7.73 -5.53
CA HIS A 132 -10.42 7.63 -7.00
C HIS A 132 -9.89 6.27 -7.44
N THR A 133 -9.96 5.97 -8.72
CA THR A 133 -9.29 4.86 -9.39
C THR A 133 -8.25 5.37 -10.38
N TYR A 134 -7.24 4.57 -10.67
CA TYR A 134 -6.22 4.89 -11.67
C TYR A 134 -6.81 5.31 -13.02
N SER A 135 -7.87 4.62 -13.45
CA SER A 135 -8.59 4.90 -14.68
C SER A 135 -10.07 4.67 -14.49
N THR A 136 -10.89 5.40 -15.25
CA THR A 136 -12.32 5.12 -15.34
C THR A 136 -12.65 3.87 -16.15
N ASP A 137 -11.69 3.34 -16.93
CA ASP A 137 -11.75 1.96 -17.43
C ASP A 137 -11.41 0.99 -16.27
N SER A 138 -12.39 0.73 -15.44
CA SER A 138 -12.25 -0.02 -14.19
C SER A 138 -13.32 -1.09 -14.06
N VAL A 139 -13.08 -2.05 -13.19
CA VAL A 139 -14.08 -3.08 -12.84
C VAL A 139 -15.41 -2.46 -12.38
N PHE A 140 -15.37 -1.30 -11.70
CA PHE A 140 -16.56 -0.60 -11.26
C PHE A 140 -17.41 -0.08 -12.43
N GLN A 141 -16.76 0.63 -13.34
CA GLN A 141 -17.45 1.20 -14.51
C GLN A 141 -17.95 0.11 -15.47
N ASN A 142 -17.17 -0.95 -15.62
CA ASN A 142 -17.53 -2.07 -16.50
C ASN A 142 -18.63 -2.96 -15.92
N THR A 143 -18.81 -2.96 -14.58
CA THR A 143 -19.87 -3.76 -13.93
C THR A 143 -21.19 -3.00 -13.85
N VAL A 144 -21.18 -1.76 -13.35
CA VAL A 144 -22.37 -0.91 -13.24
C VAL A 144 -22.01 0.52 -13.66
N PRO A 145 -22.17 0.85 -14.96
CA PRO A 145 -21.79 2.17 -15.47
C PRO A 145 -22.40 3.32 -14.68
N ASN A 146 -21.56 4.31 -14.35
CA ASN A 146 -21.93 5.57 -13.69
C ASN A 146 -22.49 5.44 -12.26
N TYR A 147 -22.43 4.26 -11.65
CA TYR A 147 -22.91 4.09 -10.27
C TYR A 147 -21.82 4.33 -9.24
N TYR A 148 -20.61 3.85 -9.49
CA TYR A 148 -19.53 3.89 -8.51
C TYR A 148 -18.68 5.17 -8.56
N TYR A 149 -18.98 6.04 -9.54
CA TYR A 149 -18.32 7.33 -9.69
C TYR A 149 -19.31 8.48 -9.55
N ARG A 150 -18.82 9.60 -9.04
CA ARG A 150 -19.56 10.86 -9.09
C ARG A 150 -19.57 11.39 -10.50
N MET A 151 -20.76 11.73 -10.96
CA MET A 151 -20.99 12.27 -12.30
C MET A 151 -21.44 13.74 -12.19
N ASN A 152 -20.91 14.57 -13.06
CA ASN A 152 -21.41 15.92 -13.27
C ASN A 152 -22.74 15.90 -14.04
N GLU A 153 -23.50 16.99 -14.01
CA GLU A 153 -24.79 17.11 -14.73
C GLU A 153 -24.67 16.91 -16.24
N ASP A 154 -23.50 17.23 -16.82
CA ASP A 154 -23.20 17.03 -18.26
C ASP A 154 -22.78 15.59 -18.61
N GLY A 155 -22.78 14.67 -17.63
CA GLY A 155 -22.40 13.28 -17.81
C GLY A 155 -20.89 13.00 -17.80
N THR A 156 -20.06 13.98 -17.48
CA THR A 156 -18.62 13.78 -17.26
C THR A 156 -18.33 13.31 -15.83
N PHE A 157 -17.17 12.71 -15.60
CA PHE A 157 -16.74 12.33 -14.26
C PHE A 157 -16.38 13.57 -13.42
N SER A 158 -16.82 13.60 -12.16
CA SER A 158 -16.34 14.58 -11.18
C SER A 158 -14.84 14.40 -10.95
N ASN A 159 -14.13 15.49 -10.64
CA ASN A 159 -12.69 15.50 -10.42
C ASN A 159 -12.29 16.38 -9.24
N GLY A 160 -13.00 16.26 -8.12
CA GLY A 160 -12.68 16.94 -6.88
C GLY A 160 -11.39 16.47 -6.25
N SER A 161 -11.00 15.21 -6.48
CA SER A 161 -9.71 14.65 -6.08
C SER A 161 -8.51 15.24 -6.86
N GLY A 162 -8.75 15.78 -8.07
CA GLY A 162 -7.69 16.17 -8.99
C GLY A 162 -7.02 15.00 -9.74
N CYS A 163 -7.55 13.78 -9.57
CA CYS A 163 -6.98 12.54 -10.13
C CYS A 163 -7.74 12.03 -11.37
N GLY A 164 -8.65 12.84 -11.91
CA GLY A 164 -9.41 12.52 -13.13
C GLY A 164 -10.76 11.86 -12.89
N ASN A 165 -11.02 11.38 -11.69
CA ASN A 165 -12.31 10.83 -11.29
C ASN A 165 -12.46 10.85 -9.77
N ASP A 166 -13.70 10.83 -9.29
CA ASP A 166 -14.05 10.67 -7.88
C ASP A 166 -14.97 9.47 -7.73
N THR A 167 -14.70 8.61 -6.75
CA THR A 167 -15.60 7.53 -6.38
C THR A 167 -16.79 8.06 -5.59
N ALA A 168 -17.96 7.47 -5.77
CA ALA A 168 -19.22 7.89 -5.15
C ALA A 168 -19.43 7.20 -3.78
N SER A 169 -18.73 7.64 -2.75
CA SER A 169 -18.81 7.04 -1.40
C SER A 169 -20.19 7.25 -0.75
N GLU A 170 -20.99 8.22 -1.20
CA GLU A 170 -22.40 8.41 -0.86
C GLU A 170 -23.28 7.26 -1.37
N HIS A 171 -22.87 6.52 -2.38
CA HIS A 171 -23.61 5.39 -2.90
C HIS A 171 -23.43 4.15 -2.03
N LYS A 172 -24.54 3.56 -1.62
CA LYS A 172 -24.59 2.45 -0.66
C LYS A 172 -23.66 1.27 -0.99
N MET A 173 -23.54 0.90 -2.27
CA MET A 173 -22.72 -0.25 -2.64
C MET A 173 -21.24 0.09 -2.69
N PHE A 174 -20.85 1.35 -3.00
CA PHE A 174 -19.45 1.73 -2.88
C PHE A 174 -19.03 1.86 -1.41
N ARG A 175 -19.88 2.42 -0.55
CA ARG A 175 -19.68 2.44 0.91
C ARG A 175 -19.52 1.02 1.47
N LYS A 176 -20.39 0.10 1.05
CA LYS A 176 -20.25 -1.31 1.42
C LYS A 176 -18.92 -1.90 0.95
N TYR A 177 -18.51 -1.60 -0.28
CA TYR A 177 -17.23 -2.06 -0.81
C TYR A 177 -16.04 -1.58 0.05
N MET A 178 -16.02 -0.29 0.43
CA MET A 178 -14.98 0.27 1.30
C MET A 178 -14.93 -0.44 2.65
N ILE A 179 -16.09 -0.63 3.30
CA ILE A 179 -16.19 -1.31 4.60
C ILE A 179 -15.73 -2.77 4.50
N ASP A 180 -16.17 -3.48 3.48
CA ASP A 180 -15.78 -4.88 3.27
C ASP A 180 -14.27 -4.97 3.00
N SER A 181 -13.71 -4.05 2.24
CA SER A 181 -12.30 -3.99 1.90
C SER A 181 -11.41 -3.76 3.14
N VAL A 182 -11.69 -2.73 3.94
CA VAL A 182 -10.90 -2.50 5.17
C VAL A 182 -11.08 -3.64 6.17
N THR A 183 -12.28 -4.22 6.25
CA THR A 183 -12.55 -5.38 7.08
C THR A 183 -11.74 -6.61 6.63
N TYR A 184 -11.63 -6.83 5.33
CA TYR A 184 -10.79 -7.88 4.74
C TYR A 184 -9.32 -7.68 5.11
N TRP A 185 -8.76 -6.49 4.91
CA TRP A 185 -7.38 -6.20 5.26
C TRP A 185 -7.11 -6.37 6.77
N ALA A 186 -8.03 -5.91 7.62
CA ALA A 186 -7.90 -6.08 9.06
C ALA A 186 -7.95 -7.55 9.49
N LYS A 187 -8.83 -8.37 8.92
CA LYS A 187 -9.01 -9.77 9.30
C LYS A 187 -7.96 -10.69 8.69
N GLU A 188 -7.68 -10.54 7.40
CA GLU A 188 -6.83 -11.46 6.65
C GLU A 188 -5.35 -11.13 6.75
N TYR A 189 -5.01 -9.85 6.90
CA TYR A 189 -3.62 -9.39 6.98
C TYR A 189 -3.25 -8.85 8.37
N HIS A 190 -4.22 -8.76 9.28
CA HIS A 190 -4.03 -8.21 10.64
C HIS A 190 -3.54 -6.76 10.64
N ILE A 191 -4.05 -5.94 9.73
CA ILE A 191 -3.79 -4.49 9.72
C ILE A 191 -4.41 -3.85 10.96
N ASP A 192 -3.64 -3.04 11.70
CA ASP A 192 -4.03 -2.42 12.96
C ASP A 192 -4.78 -1.10 12.80
N GLY A 193 -4.63 -0.44 11.67
CA GLY A 193 -5.28 0.84 11.38
C GLY A 193 -5.19 1.23 9.93
N PHE A 194 -5.95 2.25 9.56
CA PHE A 194 -6.01 2.77 8.19
C PHE A 194 -5.83 4.28 8.17
N ARG A 195 -5.08 4.77 7.21
CA ARG A 195 -5.05 6.18 6.82
C ARG A 195 -5.78 6.30 5.48
N PHE A 196 -6.81 7.13 5.43
CA PHE A 196 -7.58 7.36 4.21
C PHE A 196 -7.00 8.57 3.48
N ASP A 197 -6.49 8.35 2.28
CA ASP A 197 -6.03 9.40 1.40
C ASP A 197 -7.19 10.27 0.95
N LEU A 198 -6.98 11.59 0.83
CA LEU A 198 -7.98 12.57 0.39
C LEU A 198 -9.36 12.36 1.05
N MET A 199 -9.39 12.11 2.34
CA MET A 199 -10.62 11.78 3.09
C MET A 199 -11.74 12.83 2.87
N GLY A 200 -11.40 14.09 2.62
CA GLY A 200 -12.36 15.15 2.37
C GLY A 200 -13.20 15.00 1.07
N VAL A 201 -12.83 14.06 0.19
CA VAL A 201 -13.61 13.72 -1.00
C VAL A 201 -14.73 12.74 -0.68
N HIS A 202 -14.62 12.01 0.43
CA HIS A 202 -15.63 11.04 0.85
C HIS A 202 -16.82 11.69 1.52
N ASP A 203 -17.96 10.99 1.46
CA ASP A 203 -19.17 11.35 2.20
C ASP A 203 -18.94 11.18 3.71
N ILE A 204 -19.63 11.98 4.49
CA ILE A 204 -19.49 12.03 5.96
C ILE A 204 -20.51 11.16 6.72
N GLU A 205 -21.49 10.54 6.01
CA GLU A 205 -22.52 9.68 6.63
C GLU A 205 -22.06 8.23 6.85
#